data_db8b2b71c6e08ebab1f64411c0be963a
#
_entry.id   db8b2b71c6e08ebab1f64411c0be963a
#
_cell.length_a   1.000
_cell.length_b   1.000
_cell.length_c   1.000
_cell.angle_alpha   90.00
_cell.angle_beta   90.00
_cell.angle_gamma   90.00
#
_symmetry.space_group_name_H-M   'P 1'
#
loop_
_entity.id
_entity.type
_entity.pdbx_description
1 polymer ?
#
loop_
_entity_poly.entity_id
_entity_poly.type
_entity_poly.pdbx_seq_one_letter_code
_entity_poly.pdbx_strand_id
1 'polypeptide(L)'
;ATLKIAPPDFVFIGGSHAVKSLDNMIEVLKEEVDTTVVLFPGDASQFSEHADALLFLSLLSGRNPEYLIGQHIKSAVAIKESEVEVIPTAYLLIDGGKVSSVEFISNTRAIPRDKKEIALSTAVAGELMGMHLTYLEAGSGASQTVPEEMISYIREAIDTPLIVGGGITST
;
A
#
# COMPACT_ATOMS: atom_id res chain seq x y z
N ALA A 1 -14.99 18.16 -2.60
CA ALA A 1 -15.93 18.44 -3.70
C ALA A 1 -15.90 17.33 -4.76
N THR A 2 -14.74 16.91 -5.24
CA THR A 2 -14.62 15.90 -6.32
C THR A 2 -15.16 14.53 -5.92
N LEU A 3 -14.86 14.08 -4.70
CA LEU A 3 -15.33 12.77 -4.18
C LEU A 3 -16.86 12.68 -4.08
N LYS A 4 -17.56 13.80 -3.87
CA LYS A 4 -19.04 13.82 -3.85
C LYS A 4 -19.67 13.69 -5.25
N ILE A 5 -18.95 14.08 -6.30
CA ILE A 5 -19.43 14.04 -7.68
C ILE A 5 -19.20 12.67 -8.30
N ALA A 6 -18.06 12.06 -8.00
CA ALA A 6 -17.67 10.74 -8.46
C ALA A 6 -17.01 9.98 -7.30
N PRO A 7 -17.83 9.36 -6.43
CA PRO A 7 -17.29 8.61 -5.30
C PRO A 7 -16.53 7.37 -5.80
N PRO A 8 -15.30 7.15 -5.34
CA PRO A 8 -14.58 5.91 -5.60
C PRO A 8 -15.14 4.77 -4.71
N ASP A 9 -14.86 3.51 -5.08
CA ASP A 9 -15.21 2.36 -4.25
C ASP A 9 -14.46 2.37 -2.92
N PHE A 10 -13.21 2.84 -2.92
CA PHE A 10 -12.34 2.92 -1.74
C PHE A 10 -11.55 4.23 -1.72
N VAL A 11 -11.32 4.76 -0.51
CA VAL A 11 -10.37 5.86 -0.29
C VAL A 11 -9.23 5.38 0.57
N PHE A 12 -8.00 5.39 0.02
CA PHE A 12 -6.80 5.07 0.78
C PHE A 12 -6.27 6.32 1.49
N ILE A 13 -6.04 6.23 2.81
CA ILE A 13 -5.51 7.32 3.63
C ILE A 13 -4.22 6.88 4.31
N GLY A 14 -3.18 7.68 4.17
CA GLY A 14 -1.87 7.46 4.76
C GLY A 14 -0.75 8.05 3.94
N GLY A 15 0.43 7.56 4.15
CA GLY A 15 1.61 7.93 3.38
C GLY A 15 2.89 7.88 4.19
N SER A 16 4.02 7.81 3.50
CA SER A 16 5.35 7.60 4.10
C SER A 16 5.81 8.74 5.02
N HIS A 17 5.14 9.88 5.03
CA HIS A 17 5.52 11.05 5.81
C HIS A 17 4.29 11.83 6.32
N ALA A 18 3.33 11.17 6.93
CA ALA A 18 2.20 11.82 7.60
C ALA A 18 2.54 12.07 9.08
N VAL A 19 2.50 13.33 9.51
CA VAL A 19 2.96 13.79 10.83
C VAL A 19 1.81 14.00 11.81
N LYS A 20 0.54 13.86 11.37
CA LYS A 20 -0.65 14.14 12.20
C LYS A 20 -1.50 12.90 12.32
N SER A 21 -2.27 12.82 13.43
CA SER A 21 -3.35 11.83 13.56
C SER A 21 -4.29 11.90 12.36
N LEU A 22 -4.68 10.74 11.85
CA LEU A 22 -5.61 10.60 10.73
C LEU A 22 -7.07 10.65 11.17
N ASP A 23 -7.37 10.55 12.48
CA ASP A 23 -8.72 10.41 13.01
C ASP A 23 -9.67 11.47 12.51
N ASN A 24 -9.33 12.74 12.74
CA ASN A 24 -10.17 13.86 12.30
C ASN A 24 -10.38 13.90 10.78
N MET A 25 -9.38 13.47 10.00
CA MET A 25 -9.50 13.40 8.54
C MET A 25 -10.48 12.29 8.12
N ILE A 26 -10.41 11.14 8.78
CA ILE A 26 -11.28 9.99 8.51
C ILE A 26 -12.72 10.32 8.88
N GLU A 27 -12.94 10.91 10.07
CA GLU A 27 -14.26 11.34 10.54
C GLU A 27 -14.92 12.30 9.55
N VAL A 28 -14.23 13.38 9.19
CA VAL A 28 -14.72 14.37 8.21
C VAL A 28 -15.00 13.73 6.86
N LEU A 29 -14.15 12.78 6.42
CA LEU A 29 -14.36 12.10 5.14
C LEU A 29 -15.63 11.24 5.18
N LYS A 30 -15.85 10.47 6.25
CA LYS A 30 -17.03 9.61 6.43
C LYS A 30 -18.33 10.40 6.56
N GLU A 31 -18.29 11.60 7.14
CA GLU A 31 -19.44 12.50 7.16
C GLU A 31 -19.81 13.05 5.78
N GLU A 32 -18.82 13.24 4.93
CA GLU A 32 -18.96 13.93 3.65
C GLU A 32 -19.22 12.98 2.46
N VAL A 33 -18.78 11.73 2.52
CA VAL A 33 -18.84 10.76 1.42
C VAL A 33 -19.13 9.37 1.95
N ASP A 34 -20.10 8.69 1.33
CA ASP A 34 -20.40 7.28 1.60
C ASP A 34 -19.43 6.40 0.79
N THR A 35 -18.26 6.14 1.37
CA THR A 35 -17.20 5.32 0.75
C THR A 35 -16.38 4.62 1.83
N THR A 36 -15.85 3.45 1.51
CA THR A 36 -14.99 2.69 2.41
C THR A 36 -13.63 3.36 2.55
N VAL A 37 -13.24 3.65 3.79
CA VAL A 37 -11.96 4.28 4.13
C VAL A 37 -10.96 3.21 4.57
N VAL A 38 -9.86 3.08 3.84
CA VAL A 38 -8.82 2.09 4.07
C VAL A 38 -7.51 2.79 4.45
N LEU A 39 -6.93 2.41 5.58
CA LEU A 39 -5.61 2.90 5.97
C LEU A 39 -4.52 2.32 5.06
N PHE A 40 -3.66 3.20 4.56
CA PHE A 40 -2.45 2.89 3.81
C PHE A 40 -1.23 3.47 4.56
N PRO A 41 -0.88 2.88 5.73
CA PRO A 41 0.05 3.51 6.67
C PRO A 41 1.50 3.45 6.21
N GLY A 42 2.22 4.56 6.38
CA GLY A 42 3.67 4.61 6.23
C GLY A 42 4.43 4.13 7.47
N ASP A 43 3.78 4.18 8.64
CA ASP A 43 4.29 3.62 9.89
C ASP A 43 3.16 3.32 10.90
N ALA A 44 3.52 2.66 12.01
CA ALA A 44 2.58 2.18 13.02
C ALA A 44 1.77 3.31 13.72
N SER A 45 2.27 4.55 13.76
CA SER A 45 1.58 5.68 14.40
C SER A 45 0.37 6.19 13.61
N GLN A 46 0.21 5.73 12.37
CA GLN A 46 -0.90 6.10 11.49
C GLN A 46 -2.12 5.19 11.66
N PHE A 47 -2.10 4.26 12.61
CA PHE A 47 -3.28 3.44 12.91
C PHE A 47 -4.39 4.30 13.52
N SER A 48 -5.62 4.08 13.07
CA SER A 48 -6.84 4.73 13.54
C SER A 48 -7.99 3.73 13.55
N GLU A 49 -8.72 3.66 14.67
CA GLU A 49 -9.92 2.82 14.83
C GLU A 49 -11.13 3.33 14.03
N HIS A 50 -11.08 4.57 13.54
CA HIS A 50 -12.17 5.18 12.76
C HIS A 50 -12.21 4.70 11.30
N ALA A 51 -11.16 4.02 10.83
CA ALA A 51 -11.13 3.45 9.49
C ALA A 51 -11.95 2.16 9.39
N ASP A 52 -12.37 1.79 8.19
CA ASP A 52 -13.10 0.55 7.93
C ASP A 52 -12.14 -0.64 7.78
N ALA A 53 -11.00 -0.39 7.13
CA ALA A 53 -9.97 -1.41 6.90
C ALA A 53 -8.55 -0.84 6.97
N LEU A 54 -7.57 -1.74 7.07
CA LEU A 54 -6.16 -1.44 7.12
C LEU A 54 -5.40 -2.36 6.17
N LEU A 55 -4.61 -1.80 5.27
CA LEU A 55 -3.57 -2.56 4.57
C LEU A 55 -2.41 -2.83 5.53
N PHE A 56 -2.30 -4.06 5.99
CA PHE A 56 -1.21 -4.49 6.88
C PHE A 56 0.02 -4.81 6.03
N LEU A 57 0.76 -3.73 5.69
CA LEU A 57 1.77 -3.72 4.63
C LEU A 57 3.08 -4.37 5.06
N SER A 58 3.55 -5.38 4.34
CA SER A 58 4.94 -5.84 4.40
C SER A 58 5.67 -5.46 3.11
N LEU A 59 6.74 -4.66 3.22
CA LEU A 59 7.55 -4.20 2.09
C LEU A 59 8.46 -5.33 1.60
N LEU A 60 7.87 -6.32 0.89
CA LEU A 60 8.54 -7.55 0.47
C LEU A 60 9.64 -7.33 -0.57
N SER A 61 9.55 -6.24 -1.35
CA SER A 61 10.62 -5.86 -2.30
C SER A 61 11.89 -5.39 -1.57
N GLY A 62 11.79 -4.95 -0.32
CA GLY A 62 12.92 -4.52 0.51
C GLY A 62 13.60 -5.65 1.28
N ARG A 63 14.69 -5.31 1.96
CA ARG A 63 15.39 -6.20 2.90
C ARG A 63 15.61 -5.50 4.25
N ASN A 64 14.78 -4.49 4.55
CA ASN A 64 14.79 -3.79 5.83
C ASN A 64 13.78 -4.46 6.78
N PRO A 65 14.23 -5.11 7.87
CA PRO A 65 13.35 -5.79 8.82
C PRO A 65 12.30 -4.87 9.45
N GLU A 66 12.59 -3.58 9.60
CA GLU A 66 11.65 -2.61 10.16
C GLU A 66 10.36 -2.54 9.35
N TYR A 67 10.44 -2.64 8.02
CA TYR A 67 9.28 -2.59 7.12
C TYR A 67 8.76 -3.98 6.71
N LEU A 68 9.45 -5.05 7.14
CA LEU A 68 8.97 -6.42 6.98
C LEU A 68 8.15 -6.90 8.18
N ILE A 69 8.52 -6.49 9.39
CA ILE A 69 7.85 -6.91 10.64
C ILE A 69 7.92 -5.85 11.76
N GLY A 70 8.94 -4.99 11.80
CA GLY A 70 9.18 -4.07 12.92
C GLY A 70 8.01 -3.12 13.20
N GLN A 71 7.46 -2.48 12.16
CA GLN A 71 6.30 -1.59 12.30
C GLN A 71 5.05 -2.35 12.75
N HIS A 72 4.86 -3.58 12.28
CA HIS A 72 3.71 -4.41 12.63
C HIS A 72 3.63 -4.70 14.13
N ILE A 73 4.77 -5.02 14.75
CA ILE A 73 4.85 -5.35 16.20
C ILE A 73 4.37 -4.17 17.04
N LYS A 74 4.64 -2.92 16.63
CA LYS A 74 4.31 -1.72 17.40
C LYS A 74 2.80 -1.48 17.52
N SER A 75 2.01 -1.87 16.53
CA SER A 75 0.57 -1.62 16.46
C SER A 75 -0.30 -2.89 16.53
N ALA A 76 0.29 -4.08 16.47
CA ALA A 76 -0.43 -5.34 16.34
C ALA A 76 -1.51 -5.58 17.42
N VAL A 77 -1.22 -5.25 18.67
CA VAL A 77 -2.18 -5.47 19.78
C VAL A 77 -3.37 -4.53 19.63
N ALA A 78 -3.12 -3.23 19.41
CA ALA A 78 -4.20 -2.25 19.22
C ALA A 78 -5.07 -2.61 17.99
N ILE A 79 -4.45 -3.01 16.88
CA ILE A 79 -5.17 -3.46 15.68
C ILE A 79 -6.04 -4.69 16.01
N LYS A 80 -5.50 -5.66 16.73
CA LYS A 80 -6.22 -6.89 17.08
C LYS A 80 -7.43 -6.66 18.00
N GLU A 81 -7.37 -5.62 18.83
CA GLU A 81 -8.44 -5.22 19.76
C GLU A 81 -9.48 -4.32 19.11
N SER A 82 -9.24 -3.80 17.92
CA SER A 82 -10.17 -2.96 17.15
C SER A 82 -11.12 -3.78 16.28
N GLU A 83 -12.14 -3.11 15.71
CA GLU A 83 -13.08 -3.65 14.72
C GLU A 83 -12.61 -3.42 13.27
N VAL A 84 -11.41 -2.84 13.07
CA VAL A 84 -10.87 -2.53 11.74
C VAL A 84 -10.53 -3.82 10.99
N GLU A 85 -11.02 -3.97 9.77
CA GLU A 85 -10.67 -5.10 8.91
C GLU A 85 -9.18 -5.07 8.56
N VAL A 86 -8.47 -6.17 8.81
CA VAL A 86 -7.03 -6.27 8.53
C VAL A 86 -6.80 -7.02 7.22
N ILE A 87 -6.14 -6.36 6.25
CA ILE A 87 -5.81 -6.92 4.94
C ILE A 87 -4.29 -7.13 4.84
N PRO A 88 -3.76 -8.34 5.13
CA PRO A 88 -2.34 -8.65 4.95
C PRO A 88 -1.92 -8.41 3.51
N THR A 89 -0.96 -7.49 3.31
CA THR A 89 -0.64 -6.99 1.97
C THR A 89 0.84 -7.14 1.64
N ALA A 90 1.13 -7.85 0.54
CA ALA A 90 2.44 -7.89 -0.09
C ALA A 90 2.68 -6.57 -0.84
N TYR A 91 3.50 -5.70 -0.27
CA TYR A 91 3.82 -4.40 -0.85
C TYR A 91 5.14 -4.47 -1.61
N LEU A 92 5.09 -4.24 -2.92
CA LEU A 92 6.23 -4.30 -3.83
C LEU A 92 6.50 -2.92 -4.42
N LEU A 93 7.63 -2.33 -4.06
CA LEU A 93 8.09 -1.09 -4.65
C LEU A 93 8.80 -1.39 -5.98
N ILE A 94 8.31 -0.79 -7.06
CA ILE A 94 8.84 -0.87 -8.42
C ILE A 94 9.47 0.48 -8.77
N ASP A 95 10.58 0.46 -9.47
CA ASP A 95 11.25 1.68 -9.91
C ASP A 95 10.31 2.55 -10.79
N GLY A 96 9.96 3.74 -10.29
CA GLY A 96 9.12 4.74 -10.93
C GLY A 96 9.89 5.82 -11.69
N GLY A 97 11.17 5.57 -11.99
CA GLY A 97 12.03 6.50 -12.74
C GLY A 97 12.69 7.59 -11.91
N LYS A 98 12.42 7.64 -10.61
CA LYS A 98 13.08 8.51 -9.62
C LYS A 98 12.95 7.91 -8.22
N VAL A 99 13.85 8.27 -7.31
CA VAL A 99 13.79 7.84 -5.91
C VAL A 99 12.48 8.33 -5.29
N SER A 100 11.70 7.41 -4.73
CA SER A 100 10.45 7.69 -4.05
C SER A 100 10.66 7.97 -2.56
N SER A 101 9.66 8.58 -1.90
CA SER A 101 9.69 8.76 -0.44
C SER A 101 9.76 7.42 0.29
N VAL A 102 9.05 6.40 -0.20
CA VAL A 102 9.10 5.03 0.36
C VAL A 102 10.51 4.48 0.30
N GLU A 103 11.17 4.58 -0.86
CA GLU A 103 12.53 4.09 -1.07
C GLU A 103 13.53 4.76 -0.13
N PHE A 104 13.44 6.08 -0.02
CA PHE A 104 14.33 6.87 0.84
C PHE A 104 14.11 6.55 2.33
N ILE A 105 12.85 6.62 2.80
CA ILE A 105 12.53 6.43 4.24
C ILE A 105 12.77 4.99 4.68
N SER A 106 12.41 4.01 3.85
CA SER A 106 12.63 2.59 4.18
C SER A 106 14.08 2.14 4.05
N ASN A 107 14.93 2.97 3.44
CA ASN A 107 16.29 2.61 3.09
C ASN A 107 16.37 1.27 2.33
N THR A 108 15.48 1.11 1.36
CA THR A 108 15.42 -0.07 0.48
C THR A 108 15.61 0.37 -0.98
N ARG A 109 15.75 -0.60 -1.86
CA ARG A 109 15.77 -0.35 -3.30
C ARG A 109 14.49 -0.86 -3.94
N ALA A 110 13.96 -0.08 -4.89
CA ALA A 110 12.87 -0.53 -5.74
C ALA A 110 13.32 -1.69 -6.65
N ILE A 111 12.40 -2.58 -7.01
CA ILE A 111 12.62 -3.60 -8.03
C ILE A 111 12.79 -2.88 -9.37
N PRO A 112 13.87 -3.15 -10.14
CA PRO A 112 14.07 -2.52 -11.44
C PRO A 112 12.91 -2.84 -12.41
N ARG A 113 12.52 -1.86 -13.22
CA ARG A 113 11.40 -1.94 -14.16
C ARG A 113 11.52 -3.06 -15.20
N ASP A 114 12.75 -3.45 -15.54
CA ASP A 114 13.08 -4.49 -16.50
C ASP A 114 13.19 -5.89 -15.87
N LYS A 115 12.93 -6.03 -14.57
CA LYS A 115 13.08 -7.29 -13.81
C LYS A 115 11.73 -7.85 -13.36
N LYS A 116 10.83 -8.10 -14.30
CA LYS A 116 9.49 -8.62 -14.01
C LYS A 116 9.51 -9.98 -13.31
N GLU A 117 10.54 -10.82 -13.55
CA GLU A 117 10.71 -12.12 -12.90
C GLU A 117 11.00 -11.96 -11.39
N ILE A 118 11.74 -10.92 -11.00
CA ILE A 118 11.98 -10.61 -9.58
C ILE A 118 10.68 -10.16 -8.93
N ALA A 119 9.92 -9.29 -9.59
CA ALA A 119 8.64 -8.81 -9.11
C ALA A 119 7.64 -9.97 -8.96
N LEU A 120 7.54 -10.83 -9.97
CA LEU A 120 6.71 -12.04 -9.92
C LEU A 120 7.09 -12.95 -8.75
N SER A 121 8.37 -13.31 -8.63
CA SER A 121 8.84 -14.19 -7.55
C SER A 121 8.55 -13.59 -6.17
N THR A 122 8.61 -12.26 -6.03
CA THR A 122 8.30 -11.57 -4.77
C THR A 122 6.79 -11.59 -4.49
N ALA A 123 5.95 -11.39 -5.50
CA ALA A 123 4.49 -11.45 -5.36
C ALA A 123 4.02 -12.87 -4.96
N VAL A 124 4.51 -13.89 -5.66
CA VAL A 124 4.22 -15.30 -5.34
C VAL A 124 4.69 -15.67 -3.93
N ALA A 125 5.87 -15.18 -3.52
CA ALA A 125 6.33 -15.38 -2.15
C ALA A 125 5.36 -14.76 -1.13
N GLY A 126 4.83 -13.56 -1.40
CA GLY A 126 3.81 -12.93 -0.56
C GLY A 126 2.55 -13.79 -0.44
N GLU A 127 2.04 -14.32 -1.55
CA GLU A 127 0.89 -15.21 -1.56
C GLU A 127 1.15 -16.49 -0.73
N LEU A 128 2.30 -17.14 -0.94
CA LEU A 128 2.70 -18.33 -0.16
C LEU A 128 2.91 -18.05 1.33
N MET A 129 3.20 -16.80 1.71
CA MET A 129 3.27 -16.35 3.11
C MET A 129 1.89 -16.04 3.69
N GLY A 130 0.81 -16.16 2.92
CA GLY A 130 -0.55 -15.90 3.36
C GLY A 130 -0.99 -14.44 3.24
N MET A 131 -0.36 -13.64 2.40
CA MET A 131 -0.86 -12.31 2.09
C MET A 131 -2.15 -12.39 1.27
N HIS A 132 -3.10 -11.52 1.55
CA HIS A 132 -4.42 -11.51 0.91
C HIS A 132 -4.53 -10.52 -0.25
N LEU A 133 -3.54 -9.68 -0.41
CA LEU A 133 -3.48 -8.64 -1.43
C LEU A 133 -2.02 -8.44 -1.88
N THR A 134 -1.81 -8.22 -3.17
CA THR A 134 -0.54 -7.74 -3.73
C THR A 134 -0.70 -6.29 -4.18
N TYR A 135 0.21 -5.41 -3.75
CA TYR A 135 0.23 -4.00 -4.16
C TYR A 135 1.54 -3.68 -4.86
N LEU A 136 1.46 -3.25 -6.13
CA LEU A 136 2.61 -2.77 -6.91
C LEU A 136 2.63 -1.24 -6.86
N GLU A 137 3.67 -0.66 -6.31
CA GLU A 137 3.83 0.79 -6.12
C GLU A 137 5.00 1.33 -6.93
N ALA A 138 4.75 2.32 -7.79
CA ALA A 138 5.82 3.05 -8.48
C ALA A 138 6.36 4.25 -7.69
N GLY A 139 5.70 4.62 -6.59
CA GLY A 139 6.03 5.77 -5.76
C GLY A 139 5.12 6.99 -6.01
N SER A 140 4.78 7.69 -4.93
CA SER A 140 4.00 8.93 -5.03
C SER A 140 4.71 9.95 -5.89
N GLY A 141 4.02 10.46 -6.91
CA GLY A 141 4.58 11.40 -7.88
C GLY A 141 5.67 10.80 -8.77
N ALA A 142 5.71 9.49 -8.94
CA ALA A 142 6.61 8.82 -9.87
C ALA A 142 6.51 9.41 -11.29
N SER A 143 7.61 9.41 -12.03
CA SER A 143 7.61 9.88 -13.41
C SER A 143 7.08 8.83 -14.41
N GLN A 144 7.01 7.58 -13.97
CA GLN A 144 6.52 6.44 -14.75
C GLN A 144 5.70 5.53 -13.85
N THR A 145 4.59 5.00 -14.39
CA THR A 145 3.78 3.97 -13.73
C THR A 145 4.49 2.62 -13.72
N VAL A 146 3.98 1.65 -12.98
CA VAL A 146 4.41 0.24 -13.11
C VAL A 146 4.23 -0.22 -14.56
N PRO A 147 5.21 -0.94 -15.17
CA PRO A 147 5.08 -1.41 -16.55
C PRO A 147 3.87 -2.34 -16.74
N GLU A 148 3.07 -2.12 -17.77
CA GLU A 148 1.89 -2.94 -18.09
C GLU A 148 2.25 -4.43 -18.28
N GLU A 149 3.39 -4.70 -18.93
CA GLU A 149 3.89 -6.07 -19.10
C GLU A 149 4.16 -6.76 -17.76
N MET A 150 4.71 -6.02 -16.78
CA MET A 150 4.96 -6.54 -15.43
C MET A 150 3.64 -6.81 -14.70
N ILE A 151 2.66 -5.90 -14.82
CA ILE A 151 1.33 -6.06 -14.22
C ILE A 151 0.66 -7.33 -14.76
N SER A 152 0.60 -7.48 -16.08
CA SER A 152 0.00 -8.64 -16.75
C SER A 152 0.70 -9.93 -16.33
N TYR A 153 2.03 -9.94 -16.35
CA TYR A 153 2.83 -11.09 -15.99
C TYR A 153 2.64 -11.57 -14.55
N ILE A 154 2.48 -10.63 -13.61
CA ILE A 154 2.18 -10.95 -12.21
C ILE A 154 0.72 -11.42 -12.07
N ARG A 155 -0.23 -10.69 -12.69
CA ARG A 155 -1.67 -11.00 -12.59
C ARG A 155 -2.03 -12.40 -13.07
N GLU A 156 -1.34 -12.89 -14.10
CA GLU A 156 -1.54 -14.24 -14.63
C GLU A 156 -1.06 -15.37 -13.69
N ALA A 157 -0.20 -15.04 -12.73
CA ALA A 157 0.49 -16.03 -11.91
C ALA A 157 0.06 -16.06 -10.43
N ILE A 158 -0.67 -15.04 -9.95
CA ILE A 158 -1.14 -14.98 -8.57
C ILE A 158 -2.67 -15.09 -8.51
N ASP A 159 -3.18 -15.70 -7.47
CA ASP A 159 -4.63 -15.80 -7.20
C ASP A 159 -5.14 -14.61 -6.38
N THR A 160 -4.26 -13.96 -5.60
CA THR A 160 -4.61 -12.80 -4.77
C THR A 160 -4.98 -11.57 -5.62
N PRO A 161 -5.89 -10.71 -5.14
CA PRO A 161 -6.16 -9.41 -5.76
C PRO A 161 -4.88 -8.60 -5.96
N LEU A 162 -4.83 -7.83 -7.06
CA LEU A 162 -3.71 -6.99 -7.42
C LEU A 162 -4.15 -5.52 -7.52
N ILE A 163 -3.48 -4.64 -6.77
CA ILE A 163 -3.63 -3.19 -6.88
C ILE A 163 -2.34 -2.60 -7.45
N VAL A 164 -2.48 -1.56 -8.24
CA VAL A 164 -1.34 -0.83 -8.84
C VAL A 164 -1.47 0.64 -8.51
N GLY A 165 -0.40 1.25 -8.00
CA GLY A 165 -0.35 2.65 -7.64
C GLY A 165 0.93 3.37 -8.06
N GLY A 166 0.91 4.70 -7.91
CA GLY A 166 2.04 5.58 -8.21
C GLY A 166 2.14 6.01 -9.67
N GLY A 167 2.34 7.32 -9.87
CA GLY A 167 2.55 7.91 -11.20
C GLY A 167 1.34 7.97 -12.12
N ILE A 168 0.14 7.56 -11.67
CA ILE A 168 -1.08 7.59 -12.46
C ILE A 168 -1.62 9.03 -12.49
N THR A 169 -1.73 9.63 -13.66
CA THR A 169 -2.14 11.04 -13.87
C THR A 169 -3.39 11.19 -14.72
N SER A 170 -3.86 10.11 -15.33
CA SER A 170 -5.09 10.07 -16.15
C SER A 170 -5.72 8.67 -16.07
N THR A 171 -6.99 8.62 -16.38
CA THR A 171 -7.76 7.40 -16.61
C THR A 171 -7.68 6.97 -18.04
#